data_e44925ccf0506e3a5cdf183052d61359
#
_entry.id   e44925ccf0506e3a5cdf183052d61359
#
_cell.length_a   1.000
_cell.length_b   1.000
_cell.length_c   1.000
_cell.angle_alpha   90.00
_cell.angle_beta   90.00
_cell.angle_gamma   90.00
#
_symmetry.space_group_name_H-M   'P 1'
#
loop_
_entity.id
_entity.type
_entity.pdbx_description
1 polymer ?
#
loop_
_entity_poly.entity_id
_entity_poly.type
_entity_poly.pdbx_seq_one_letter_code
_entity_poly.pdbx_strand_id
1 'polypeptide(L)'
;FRPWLHGLVYAAYTTPLLLVGVVAGGVAAWAAARSGGRVETVVNALSDNDHTVTPLRVGAAVFVIAAFALLPVANAVAGVTLSDRVMGQTTTVERLDDVDADNPRIVTRAVADRYASNTLSRPQYRVGDTDISVVNGTPYWAAPLAPDGLFNAITKRQAGTVLVDMTTQQANVRSVDGELETGVGTVFHRNYRWDLLKSQAYLVDYGDPKMVVHEGTQYIVVPYSEPQFHLTPLPHTTPQWGGVAVIDPGGSIDALSPDEAEASPVLDDQQLYPEDLALRSVAATKYRNGILNTYTSHEDEIEVAPLPGDGNDQPFFVLTESGPQYVVAVEPYGDAQGLQELWTIDGQSGAFERYAPSDSLFGPQRAADLVRQSAPQTDWDRFDPAEPILTVIDDREYWQVRVVPEDNSGIAYVAFVDARSGDVDSFAETDAITRFLGGETPDEAPGETASDGTTATTPTVIVRRVAANGTVIETMEVYGDESVEIQTPTNASASDTVNATAQLRRTRTGSHGSTVAASSVDAV
;
A
#
# COMPACT_ATOMS: atom_id res chain seq x y z
N PHE A 1 -18.24 11.27 25.29
CA PHE A 1 -18.60 12.06 24.09
C PHE A 1 -17.38 12.49 23.28
N ARG A 2 -16.20 12.73 23.93
CA ARG A 2 -14.98 13.25 23.29
C ARG A 2 -14.57 12.48 22.02
N PRO A 3 -14.45 11.13 22.00
CA PRO A 3 -14.09 10.41 20.78
C PRO A 3 -15.11 10.53 19.63
N TRP A 4 -16.40 10.63 19.95
CA TRP A 4 -17.44 10.72 18.92
C TRP A 4 -17.50 12.09 18.24
N LEU A 5 -17.08 13.13 18.94
CA LEU A 5 -17.09 14.50 18.40
C LEU A 5 -15.78 14.85 17.71
N HIS A 6 -14.76 13.97 17.78
CA HIS A 6 -13.44 14.27 17.27
C HIS A 6 -13.44 14.74 15.81
N GLY A 7 -14.06 14.00 14.90
CA GLY A 7 -14.06 14.36 13.48
C GLY A 7 -14.65 15.75 13.21
N LEU A 8 -15.75 16.11 13.91
CA LEU A 8 -16.36 17.43 13.75
C LEU A 8 -15.50 18.54 14.36
N VAL A 9 -14.94 18.29 15.54
CA VAL A 9 -14.09 19.29 16.23
C VAL A 9 -12.78 19.47 15.48
N TYR A 10 -12.16 18.39 15.04
CA TYR A 10 -10.92 18.42 14.28
C TYR A 10 -11.11 19.14 12.92
N ALA A 11 -12.17 18.81 12.18
CA ALA A 11 -12.50 19.51 10.93
C ALA A 11 -12.73 21.01 11.14
N ALA A 12 -13.43 21.40 12.20
CA ALA A 12 -13.61 22.82 12.52
C ALA A 12 -12.29 23.48 12.96
N TYR A 13 -11.43 22.76 13.65
CA TYR A 13 -10.14 23.25 14.11
C TYR A 13 -9.15 23.43 12.95
N THR A 14 -9.12 22.50 12.01
CA THR A 14 -8.20 22.52 10.85
C THR A 14 -8.70 23.40 9.70
N THR A 15 -9.92 23.95 9.79
CA THR A 15 -10.49 24.83 8.77
C THR A 15 -10.77 26.23 9.34
N PRO A 16 -9.74 27.05 9.64
CA PRO A 16 -9.91 28.33 10.32
C PRO A 16 -10.79 29.31 9.53
N LEU A 17 -10.91 29.18 8.21
CA LEU A 17 -11.82 29.98 7.40
C LEU A 17 -13.30 29.70 7.68
N LEU A 18 -13.67 28.53 8.17
CA LEU A 18 -15.03 28.30 8.66
C LEU A 18 -15.37 29.22 9.84
N LEU A 19 -14.41 29.46 10.74
CA LEU A 19 -14.59 30.42 11.84
C LEU A 19 -14.77 31.84 11.32
N VAL A 20 -14.02 32.23 10.30
CA VAL A 20 -14.20 33.52 9.61
C VAL A 20 -15.62 33.62 9.01
N GLY A 21 -16.07 32.54 8.36
CA GLY A 21 -17.43 32.44 7.83
C GLY A 21 -18.51 32.56 8.92
N VAL A 22 -18.32 31.91 10.07
CA VAL A 22 -19.23 32.01 11.23
C VAL A 22 -19.28 33.46 11.75
N VAL A 23 -18.13 34.11 11.90
CA VAL A 23 -18.05 35.49 12.34
C VAL A 23 -18.72 36.43 11.32
N ALA A 24 -18.43 36.27 10.04
CA ALA A 24 -19.05 37.06 8.97
C ALA A 24 -20.57 36.86 8.94
N GLY A 25 -21.06 35.63 9.03
CA GLY A 25 -22.48 35.31 9.13
C GLY A 25 -23.14 35.90 10.39
N GLY A 26 -22.47 35.85 11.52
CA GLY A 26 -22.92 36.46 12.78
C GLY A 26 -23.04 37.99 12.67
N VAL A 27 -22.01 38.63 12.09
CA VAL A 27 -22.03 40.07 11.84
C VAL A 27 -23.15 40.45 10.88
N ALA A 28 -23.34 39.68 9.80
CA ALA A 28 -24.42 39.89 8.84
C ALA A 28 -25.81 39.74 9.49
N ALA A 29 -26.00 38.72 10.32
CA ALA A 29 -27.24 38.51 11.07
C ALA A 29 -27.51 39.65 12.06
N TRP A 30 -26.47 40.09 12.77
CA TRP A 30 -26.56 41.23 13.70
C TRP A 30 -26.89 42.54 12.98
N ALA A 31 -26.20 42.82 11.85
CA ALA A 31 -26.47 43.99 11.03
C ALA A 31 -27.90 43.99 10.47
N ALA A 32 -28.38 42.82 9.99
CA ALA A 32 -29.75 42.64 9.52
C ALA A 32 -30.76 42.87 10.63
N ALA A 33 -30.51 42.38 11.83
CA ALA A 33 -31.38 42.62 13.01
C ALA A 33 -31.44 44.10 13.39
N ARG A 34 -30.32 44.83 13.24
CA ARG A 34 -30.23 46.25 13.64
C ARG A 34 -30.74 47.22 12.58
N SER A 35 -30.76 46.83 11.31
CA SER A 35 -31.16 47.67 10.17
C SER A 35 -32.67 47.86 10.01
N GLY A 36 -33.49 47.13 10.81
CA GLY A 36 -34.92 47.31 10.91
C GLY A 36 -35.65 47.31 9.55
N GLY A 37 -35.40 46.32 8.71
CA GLY A 37 -36.12 46.16 7.43
C GLY A 37 -35.42 46.70 6.19
N ARG A 38 -34.29 47.40 6.30
CA ARG A 38 -33.57 47.91 5.10
C ARG A 38 -32.91 46.77 4.32
N VAL A 39 -32.56 45.67 4.97
CA VAL A 39 -32.03 44.44 4.32
C VAL A 39 -33.15 43.66 3.63
N GLU A 40 -34.36 43.72 4.16
CA GLU A 40 -35.56 43.16 3.52
C GLU A 40 -35.80 43.75 2.13
N THR A 41 -35.59 45.07 1.95
CA THR A 41 -35.81 45.75 0.67
C THR A 41 -34.82 45.28 -0.42
N VAL A 42 -33.59 44.98 -0.05
CA VAL A 42 -32.56 44.50 -1.02
C VAL A 42 -32.77 43.02 -1.36
N VAL A 43 -33.13 42.20 -0.37
CA VAL A 43 -33.37 40.75 -0.58
C VAL A 43 -34.71 40.52 -1.30
N ASN A 44 -35.75 41.30 -1.01
CA ASN A 44 -37.04 41.24 -1.69
C ASN A 44 -36.97 41.74 -3.13
N ALA A 45 -36.02 42.65 -3.46
CA ALA A 45 -35.73 43.05 -4.84
C ALA A 45 -35.04 41.95 -5.66
N LEU A 46 -34.48 40.94 -5.01
CA LEU A 46 -33.83 39.76 -5.64
C LEU A 46 -34.70 38.50 -5.58
N SER A 47 -35.80 38.51 -4.83
CA SER A 47 -36.68 37.37 -4.62
C SER A 47 -38.15 37.79 -4.71
N ASP A 48 -38.85 37.28 -5.71
CA ASP A 48 -40.28 37.52 -5.97
C ASP A 48 -41.25 36.86 -4.95
N ASN A 49 -40.75 36.44 -3.78
CA ASN A 49 -41.56 35.76 -2.76
C ASN A 49 -41.68 36.53 -1.47
N ASP A 50 -42.92 36.71 -1.03
CA ASP A 50 -43.40 37.37 0.21
C ASP A 50 -42.96 36.67 1.53
N HIS A 51 -41.77 36.10 1.59
CA HIS A 51 -41.25 35.46 2.81
C HIS A 51 -40.41 36.45 3.62
N THR A 52 -40.86 36.79 4.83
CA THR A 52 -40.08 37.57 5.80
C THR A 52 -38.70 36.92 6.03
N VAL A 53 -37.65 37.58 5.54
CA VAL A 53 -36.28 37.14 5.68
C VAL A 53 -35.81 37.41 7.10
N THR A 54 -35.68 36.39 7.91
CA THR A 54 -35.17 36.55 9.28
C THR A 54 -33.66 36.84 9.26
N PRO A 55 -33.14 37.66 10.21
CA PRO A 55 -31.71 37.94 10.32
C PRO A 55 -30.84 36.69 10.32
N LEU A 56 -31.34 35.59 10.89
CA LEU A 56 -30.66 34.30 10.91
C LEU A 56 -30.47 33.70 9.50
N ARG A 57 -31.49 33.85 8.61
CA ARG A 57 -31.39 33.39 7.20
C ARG A 57 -30.37 34.20 6.40
N VAL A 58 -30.26 35.49 6.64
CA VAL A 58 -29.22 36.33 6.02
C VAL A 58 -27.85 35.89 6.49
N GLY A 59 -27.66 35.71 7.78
CA GLY A 59 -26.40 35.24 8.34
C GLY A 59 -26.01 33.85 7.83
N ALA A 60 -26.95 32.93 7.75
CA ALA A 60 -26.73 31.58 7.22
C ALA A 60 -26.37 31.62 5.71
N ALA A 61 -27.06 32.43 4.91
CA ALA A 61 -26.76 32.59 3.49
C ALA A 61 -25.34 33.15 3.27
N VAL A 62 -24.96 34.19 4.01
CA VAL A 62 -23.60 34.75 3.94
C VAL A 62 -22.55 33.74 4.37
N PHE A 63 -22.80 33.01 5.43
CA PHE A 63 -21.91 31.90 5.87
C PHE A 63 -21.73 30.87 4.77
N VAL A 64 -22.81 30.36 4.17
CA VAL A 64 -22.76 29.34 3.12
C VAL A 64 -21.99 29.86 1.90
N ILE A 65 -22.31 31.09 1.44
CA ILE A 65 -21.61 31.72 0.29
C ILE A 65 -20.11 31.88 0.60
N ALA A 66 -19.78 32.38 1.79
CA ALA A 66 -18.38 32.55 2.19
C ALA A 66 -17.66 31.19 2.30
N ALA A 67 -18.29 30.18 2.87
CA ALA A 67 -17.72 28.85 2.95
C ALA A 67 -17.45 28.26 1.55
N PHE A 68 -18.44 28.28 0.66
CA PHE A 68 -18.28 27.78 -0.71
C PHE A 68 -17.22 28.54 -1.53
N ALA A 69 -17.08 29.83 -1.34
CA ALA A 69 -16.11 30.63 -2.08
C ALA A 69 -14.68 30.53 -1.50
N LEU A 70 -14.54 30.43 -0.18
CA LEU A 70 -13.25 30.53 0.49
C LEU A 70 -12.58 29.17 0.74
N LEU A 71 -13.34 28.08 0.90
CA LEU A 71 -12.76 26.75 1.16
C LEU A 71 -11.85 26.24 0.03
N PRO A 72 -12.22 26.33 -1.26
CA PRO A 72 -11.32 25.92 -2.34
C PRO A 72 -10.02 26.74 -2.37
N VAL A 73 -10.14 28.07 -2.12
CA VAL A 73 -8.98 28.96 -2.07
C VAL A 73 -8.08 28.63 -0.88
N ALA A 74 -8.66 28.33 0.29
CA ALA A 74 -7.89 27.92 1.46
C ALA A 74 -7.11 26.62 1.22
N ASN A 75 -7.75 25.63 0.59
CA ASN A 75 -7.10 24.37 0.25
C ASN A 75 -5.95 24.59 -0.74
N ALA A 76 -6.14 25.45 -1.75
CA ALA A 76 -5.08 25.77 -2.69
C ALA A 76 -3.91 26.52 -2.02
N VAL A 77 -4.20 27.47 -1.12
CA VAL A 77 -3.17 28.18 -0.33
C VAL A 77 -2.44 27.21 0.61
N ALA A 78 -3.16 26.30 1.26
CA ALA A 78 -2.56 25.24 2.08
C ALA A 78 -1.64 24.34 1.23
N GLY A 79 -2.06 23.99 0.02
CA GLY A 79 -1.26 23.23 -0.93
C GLY A 79 0.04 23.94 -1.32
N VAL A 80 0.00 25.24 -1.62
CA VAL A 80 1.22 26.04 -1.90
C VAL A 80 2.13 26.06 -0.67
N THR A 81 1.59 26.34 0.51
CA THR A 81 2.40 26.39 1.73
C THR A 81 3.06 25.06 2.05
N LEU A 82 2.35 23.95 1.84
CA LEU A 82 2.89 22.61 2.00
C LEU A 82 3.96 22.31 0.93
N SER A 83 3.69 22.66 -0.33
CA SER A 83 4.66 22.53 -1.44
C SER A 83 5.96 23.27 -1.15
N ASP A 84 5.87 24.56 -0.74
CA ASP A 84 7.04 25.37 -0.41
C ASP A 84 7.86 24.75 0.73
N ARG A 85 7.18 24.20 1.75
CA ARG A 85 7.86 23.50 2.86
C ARG A 85 8.56 22.26 2.37
N VAL A 86 7.87 21.38 1.65
CA VAL A 86 8.41 20.11 1.13
C VAL A 86 9.60 20.40 0.25
N MET A 87 9.45 21.29 -0.75
CA MET A 87 10.54 21.66 -1.65
C MET A 87 11.73 22.29 -0.92
N GLY A 88 11.48 23.04 0.15
CA GLY A 88 12.53 23.69 0.97
C GLY A 88 13.31 22.71 1.86
N GLN A 89 12.77 21.54 2.14
CA GLN A 89 13.40 20.51 2.98
C GLN A 89 13.93 19.33 2.16
N THR A 90 13.58 19.24 0.87
CA THR A 90 13.92 18.11 0.00
C THR A 90 15.36 18.21 -0.48
N THR A 91 16.08 17.10 -0.37
CA THR A 91 17.37 16.90 -1.02
C THR A 91 17.17 16.36 -2.43
N THR A 92 17.81 16.97 -3.42
CA THR A 92 17.83 16.40 -4.78
C THR A 92 18.99 15.44 -4.88
N VAL A 93 18.70 14.20 -5.29
CA VAL A 93 19.69 13.14 -5.45
C VAL A 93 19.89 12.84 -6.94
N GLU A 94 21.12 12.50 -7.32
CA GLU A 94 21.47 12.10 -8.69
C GLU A 94 21.27 10.60 -8.92
N ARG A 95 21.16 9.82 -7.85
CA ARG A 95 20.96 8.38 -7.84
C ARG A 95 20.03 7.99 -6.70
N LEU A 96 19.24 6.96 -6.93
CA LEU A 96 18.43 6.31 -5.90
C LEU A 96 19.27 5.31 -5.11
N ASP A 97 18.88 5.05 -3.88
CA ASP A 97 19.45 3.98 -3.08
C ASP A 97 19.16 2.61 -3.70
N ASP A 98 20.13 1.71 -3.59
CA ASP A 98 19.93 0.33 -4.00
C ASP A 98 18.93 -0.37 -3.06
N VAL A 99 18.08 -1.22 -3.62
CA VAL A 99 17.14 -2.04 -2.84
C VAL A 99 17.91 -3.12 -2.11
N ASP A 100 17.51 -3.43 -0.89
CA ASP A 100 18.05 -4.56 -0.15
C ASP A 100 17.68 -5.88 -0.87
N ALA A 101 18.67 -6.44 -1.58
CA ALA A 101 18.49 -7.67 -2.34
C ALA A 101 18.27 -8.90 -1.46
N ASP A 102 18.69 -8.87 -0.19
CA ASP A 102 18.47 -9.95 0.78
C ASP A 102 17.04 -9.96 1.32
N ASN A 103 16.37 -8.79 1.27
CA ASN A 103 15.00 -8.60 1.76
C ASN A 103 14.07 -8.01 0.67
N PRO A 104 13.93 -8.65 -0.49
CA PRO A 104 13.15 -8.11 -1.60
C PRO A 104 11.67 -8.06 -1.25
N ARG A 105 10.99 -6.98 -1.64
CA ARG A 105 9.54 -6.93 -1.59
C ARG A 105 8.97 -7.74 -2.76
N ILE A 106 8.49 -8.96 -2.52
CA ILE A 106 7.89 -9.84 -3.52
C ILE A 106 6.36 -9.87 -3.38
N VAL A 107 5.87 -10.08 -2.16
CA VAL A 107 4.43 -10.25 -1.90
C VAL A 107 3.74 -8.90 -1.82
N THR A 108 2.67 -8.73 -2.62
CA THR A 108 1.81 -7.53 -2.56
C THR A 108 0.91 -7.55 -1.33
N ARG A 109 0.39 -6.38 -0.94
CA ARG A 109 -0.55 -6.26 0.19
C ARG A 109 -1.77 -7.16 0.01
N ALA A 110 -2.39 -7.15 -1.18
CA ALA A 110 -3.59 -7.94 -1.46
C ALA A 110 -3.35 -9.46 -1.36
N VAL A 111 -2.19 -9.94 -1.82
CA VAL A 111 -1.78 -11.34 -1.69
C VAL A 111 -1.52 -11.70 -0.22
N ALA A 112 -0.89 -10.82 0.53
CA ALA A 112 -0.64 -11.02 1.96
C ALA A 112 -1.96 -11.11 2.76
N ASP A 113 -2.93 -10.25 2.47
CA ASP A 113 -4.28 -10.30 3.06
C ASP A 113 -4.95 -11.65 2.78
N ARG A 114 -4.78 -12.17 1.55
CA ARG A 114 -5.30 -13.46 1.16
C ARG A 114 -4.62 -14.62 1.89
N TYR A 115 -3.29 -14.58 1.99
CA TYR A 115 -2.51 -15.59 2.72
C TYR A 115 -2.86 -15.61 4.20
N ALA A 116 -2.91 -14.43 4.85
CA ALA A 116 -3.30 -14.30 6.25
C ALA A 116 -4.72 -14.83 6.50
N SER A 117 -5.68 -14.46 5.65
CA SER A 117 -7.08 -14.88 5.78
C SER A 117 -7.26 -16.39 5.58
N ASN A 118 -6.55 -17.00 4.62
CA ASN A 118 -6.61 -18.44 4.37
C ASN A 118 -6.00 -19.29 5.50
N THR A 119 -5.08 -18.71 6.27
CA THR A 119 -4.39 -19.41 7.37
C THR A 119 -5.18 -19.30 8.68
N LEU A 120 -6.13 -18.37 8.79
CA LEU A 120 -6.88 -18.15 10.00
C LEU A 120 -7.80 -19.32 10.34
N SER A 121 -7.54 -19.97 11.48
CA SER A 121 -8.34 -21.10 12.00
C SER A 121 -9.28 -20.74 13.14
N ARG A 122 -9.42 -19.46 13.47
CA ARG A 122 -10.20 -18.96 14.62
C ARG A 122 -11.50 -18.28 14.16
N PRO A 123 -12.67 -18.95 14.19
CA PRO A 123 -13.92 -18.44 13.60
C PRO A 123 -14.51 -17.21 14.28
N GLN A 124 -13.97 -16.79 15.42
CA GLN A 124 -14.41 -15.60 16.16
C GLN A 124 -13.56 -14.37 15.89
N TYR A 125 -12.55 -14.52 15.04
CA TYR A 125 -11.60 -13.49 14.67
C TYR A 125 -11.51 -13.37 13.17
N ARG A 126 -11.14 -12.19 12.71
CA ARG A 126 -10.80 -11.90 11.33
C ARG A 126 -9.40 -11.28 11.26
N VAL A 127 -8.77 -11.39 10.15
CA VAL A 127 -7.58 -10.60 9.83
C VAL A 127 -8.05 -9.17 9.62
N GLY A 128 -7.42 -8.21 10.31
CA GLY A 128 -7.64 -6.79 10.07
C GLY A 128 -6.78 -6.30 8.91
N ASP A 129 -6.76 -4.97 8.72
CA ASP A 129 -5.98 -4.36 7.64
C ASP A 129 -4.48 -4.61 7.87
N THR A 130 -3.79 -5.05 6.83
CA THR A 130 -2.34 -5.30 6.88
C THR A 130 -1.57 -4.00 6.72
N ASP A 131 -0.47 -3.90 7.45
CA ASP A 131 0.54 -2.88 7.28
C ASP A 131 1.94 -3.52 7.43
N ILE A 132 2.99 -2.77 7.21
CA ILE A 132 4.34 -3.30 7.21
C ILE A 132 4.95 -3.24 8.60
N SER A 133 5.65 -4.30 8.98
CA SER A 133 6.46 -4.39 10.19
C SER A 133 7.77 -5.08 9.87
N VAL A 134 8.88 -4.49 10.26
CA VAL A 134 10.20 -5.11 10.15
C VAL A 134 10.48 -5.87 11.44
N VAL A 135 10.78 -7.15 11.34
CA VAL A 135 11.08 -8.00 12.50
C VAL A 135 12.45 -8.63 12.32
N ASN A 136 13.41 -8.23 13.14
CA ASN A 136 14.83 -8.63 13.04
C ASN A 136 15.42 -8.38 11.63
N GLY A 137 15.16 -7.21 11.06
CA GLY A 137 15.66 -6.80 9.75
C GLY A 137 14.90 -7.38 8.55
N THR A 138 13.91 -8.25 8.76
CA THR A 138 13.08 -8.82 7.67
C THR A 138 11.72 -8.13 7.62
N PRO A 139 11.26 -7.65 6.45
CA PRO A 139 9.95 -7.02 6.31
C PRO A 139 8.82 -8.05 6.22
N TYR A 140 7.74 -7.78 6.95
CA TYR A 140 6.52 -8.58 6.97
C TYR A 140 5.30 -7.70 6.72
N TRP A 141 4.30 -8.27 6.09
CA TRP A 141 2.94 -7.77 6.19
C TRP A 141 2.36 -8.21 7.54
N ALA A 142 2.08 -7.26 8.40
CA ALA A 142 1.57 -7.48 9.75
C ALA A 142 0.10 -7.09 9.86
N ALA A 143 -0.74 -8.00 10.29
CA ALA A 143 -2.16 -7.78 10.45
C ALA A 143 -2.66 -8.13 11.86
N PRO A 144 -3.52 -7.32 12.48
CA PRO A 144 -4.11 -7.66 13.76
C PRO A 144 -5.12 -8.80 13.62
N LEU A 145 -5.13 -9.73 14.57
CA LEU A 145 -6.21 -10.71 14.76
C LEU A 145 -7.36 -10.03 15.52
N ALA A 146 -8.21 -9.35 14.77
CA ALA A 146 -9.33 -8.56 15.27
C ALA A 146 -10.55 -9.44 15.56
N PRO A 147 -11.34 -9.15 16.60
CA PRO A 147 -12.61 -9.85 16.85
C PRO A 147 -13.60 -9.66 15.68
N ASP A 148 -14.22 -10.75 15.22
CA ASP A 148 -15.18 -10.71 14.12
C ASP A 148 -16.62 -10.55 14.62
N GLY A 149 -17.33 -9.60 14.03
CA GLY A 149 -18.71 -9.26 14.37
C GLY A 149 -18.86 -8.43 15.65
N LEU A 150 -19.97 -7.68 15.72
CA LEU A 150 -20.21 -6.68 16.78
C LEU A 150 -20.16 -7.26 18.21
N PHE A 151 -20.72 -8.46 18.43
CA PHE A 151 -20.72 -9.09 19.73
C PHE A 151 -19.30 -9.44 20.20
N ASN A 152 -18.48 -9.99 19.32
CA ASN A 152 -17.09 -10.29 19.63
C ASN A 152 -16.27 -9.01 19.82
N ALA A 153 -16.49 -7.96 19.00
CA ALA A 153 -15.83 -6.68 19.16
C ALA A 153 -16.09 -6.00 20.51
N ILE A 154 -17.27 -6.27 21.13
CA ILE A 154 -17.59 -5.78 22.48
C ILE A 154 -16.97 -6.66 23.57
N THR A 155 -16.98 -7.99 23.40
CA THR A 155 -16.69 -8.94 24.47
C THR A 155 -15.28 -9.50 24.47
N LYS A 156 -14.62 -9.50 23.31
CA LYS A 156 -13.27 -10.07 23.12
C LYS A 156 -12.21 -8.98 22.97
N ARG A 157 -10.97 -9.40 23.12
CA ARG A 157 -9.76 -8.62 22.86
C ARG A 157 -9.19 -8.98 21.50
N GLN A 158 -8.30 -8.18 20.98
CA GLN A 158 -7.42 -8.57 19.88
C GLN A 158 -6.58 -9.78 20.33
N ALA A 159 -6.50 -10.82 19.50
CA ALA A 159 -5.91 -12.10 19.91
C ALA A 159 -4.44 -12.25 19.55
N GLY A 160 -3.88 -11.29 18.82
CA GLY A 160 -2.50 -11.37 18.35
C GLY A 160 -2.29 -10.63 17.03
N THR A 161 -1.18 -10.95 16.39
CA THR A 161 -0.77 -10.42 15.08
C THR A 161 -0.42 -11.58 14.14
N VAL A 162 -0.87 -11.48 12.90
CA VAL A 162 -0.44 -12.36 11.81
C VAL A 162 0.66 -11.66 11.04
N LEU A 163 1.74 -12.37 10.74
CA LEU A 163 2.87 -11.91 9.96
C LEU A 163 2.96 -12.75 8.69
N VAL A 164 2.98 -12.10 7.54
CA VAL A 164 3.20 -12.72 6.22
C VAL A 164 4.53 -12.23 5.69
N ASP A 165 5.43 -13.15 5.40
CA ASP A 165 6.75 -12.84 4.88
C ASP A 165 6.64 -12.17 3.50
N MET A 166 7.25 -10.99 3.34
CA MET A 166 7.23 -10.23 2.10
C MET A 166 8.25 -10.70 1.08
N THR A 167 9.28 -11.43 1.52
CA THR A 167 10.49 -11.70 0.75
C THR A 167 10.42 -12.97 -0.08
N THR A 168 9.36 -13.76 0.06
CA THR A 168 9.21 -15.03 -0.63
C THR A 168 7.83 -15.16 -1.27
N GLN A 169 7.77 -15.75 -2.47
CA GLN A 169 6.49 -16.05 -3.14
C GLN A 169 5.65 -17.09 -2.39
N GLN A 170 6.29 -17.92 -1.54
CA GLN A 170 5.58 -18.92 -0.78
C GLN A 170 4.79 -18.28 0.36
N ALA A 171 3.59 -18.80 0.62
CA ALA A 171 2.75 -18.38 1.73
C ALA A 171 3.40 -18.73 3.08
N ASN A 172 4.38 -17.94 3.50
CA ASN A 172 5.02 -18.08 4.81
C ASN A 172 4.29 -17.18 5.82
N VAL A 173 3.31 -17.78 6.51
CA VAL A 173 2.44 -17.07 7.46
C VAL A 173 2.69 -17.59 8.86
N ARG A 174 2.95 -16.70 9.80
CA ARG A 174 3.09 -17.01 11.22
C ARG A 174 2.18 -16.13 12.08
N SER A 175 1.70 -16.62 13.21
CA SER A 175 0.99 -15.83 14.20
C SER A 175 1.85 -15.58 15.43
N VAL A 176 1.80 -14.36 15.93
CA VAL A 176 2.28 -14.00 17.27
C VAL A 176 1.07 -13.90 18.15
N ASP A 177 0.88 -14.91 19.02
CA ASP A 177 -0.27 -14.99 19.91
C ASP A 177 -0.07 -14.12 21.14
N GLY A 178 -1.13 -13.48 21.60
CA GLY A 178 -1.14 -12.66 22.81
C GLY A 178 -2.34 -11.70 22.79
N GLU A 179 -3.11 -11.69 23.87
CA GLU A 179 -4.23 -10.74 23.98
C GLU A 179 -3.71 -9.35 24.31
N LEU A 180 -4.23 -8.33 23.59
CA LEU A 180 -3.98 -6.93 23.88
C LEU A 180 -5.20 -6.34 24.62
N GLU A 181 -4.97 -5.64 25.73
CA GLU A 181 -6.04 -4.98 26.51
C GLU A 181 -6.76 -3.93 25.66
N THR A 182 -6.00 -3.13 24.92
CA THR A 182 -6.48 -2.17 23.93
C THR A 182 -6.09 -2.68 22.56
N GLY A 183 -7.03 -2.77 21.61
CA GLY A 183 -6.79 -3.46 20.35
C GLY A 183 -7.48 -2.85 19.15
N VAL A 184 -7.09 -3.35 17.98
CA VAL A 184 -7.72 -3.06 16.68
C VAL A 184 -8.96 -3.92 16.51
N GLY A 185 -10.01 -3.38 15.88
CA GLY A 185 -11.28 -4.08 15.65
C GLY A 185 -12.17 -4.27 16.86
N THR A 186 -11.76 -3.82 18.04
CA THR A 186 -12.57 -3.75 19.25
C THR A 186 -13.39 -2.46 19.29
N VAL A 187 -14.30 -2.32 20.27
CA VAL A 187 -15.14 -1.12 20.42
C VAL A 187 -15.04 -0.49 21.80
N PHE A 188 -15.41 0.79 21.90
CA PHE A 188 -15.38 1.58 23.13
C PHE A 188 -14.01 1.61 23.80
N HIS A 189 -13.97 1.39 25.11
CA HIS A 189 -12.77 1.51 25.94
C HIS A 189 -11.66 0.48 25.64
N ARG A 190 -11.92 -0.50 24.80
CA ARG A 190 -10.90 -1.45 24.32
C ARG A 190 -10.37 -1.10 22.94
N ASN A 191 -10.95 -0.11 22.30
CA ASN A 191 -10.50 0.33 20.97
C ASN A 191 -9.34 1.32 21.11
N TYR A 192 -8.24 1.06 20.40
CA TYR A 192 -7.04 1.89 20.44
C TYR A 192 -7.34 3.37 20.13
N ARG A 193 -8.12 3.66 19.08
CA ARG A 193 -8.46 5.03 18.67
C ARG A 193 -9.33 5.74 19.71
N TRP A 194 -10.25 4.99 20.35
CA TRP A 194 -11.05 5.53 21.44
C TRP A 194 -10.18 5.96 22.62
N ASP A 195 -9.21 5.12 22.98
CA ASP A 195 -8.32 5.37 24.11
C ASP A 195 -7.35 6.53 23.82
N LEU A 196 -6.77 6.59 22.62
CA LEU A 196 -5.97 7.71 22.16
C LEU A 196 -6.75 9.03 22.25
N LEU A 197 -7.94 9.09 21.67
CA LEU A 197 -8.77 10.30 21.68
C LEU A 197 -9.27 10.71 23.07
N LYS A 198 -9.29 9.80 24.02
CA LYS A 198 -9.71 10.07 25.39
C LYS A 198 -8.55 10.53 26.27
N SER A 199 -7.39 9.91 26.17
CA SER A 199 -6.27 10.05 27.10
C SER A 199 -5.11 10.87 26.57
N GLN A 200 -4.92 10.91 25.22
CA GLN A 200 -3.82 11.58 24.56
C GLN A 200 -4.26 12.87 23.84
N ALA A 201 -3.44 13.35 22.89
CA ALA A 201 -3.73 14.52 22.11
C ALA A 201 -5.04 14.39 21.33
N TYR A 202 -5.90 15.41 21.43
CA TYR A 202 -7.23 15.36 20.82
C TYR A 202 -7.32 16.08 19.48
N LEU A 203 -6.47 17.09 19.28
CA LEU A 203 -6.50 17.93 18.07
C LEU A 203 -5.39 17.52 17.07
N VAL A 204 -5.22 16.20 16.93
CA VAL A 204 -4.29 15.58 15.98
C VAL A 204 -5.04 14.59 15.10
N ASP A 205 -4.47 14.24 13.96
CA ASP A 205 -4.99 13.21 13.05
C ASP A 205 -4.18 11.92 13.25
N TYR A 206 -4.82 10.95 13.87
CA TYR A 206 -4.25 9.61 14.04
C TYR A 206 -4.43 8.81 12.76
N GLY A 207 -3.33 8.36 12.19
CA GLY A 207 -3.29 7.46 11.03
C GLY A 207 -3.72 6.03 11.37
N ASP A 208 -3.47 5.13 10.45
CA ASP A 208 -3.78 3.71 10.61
C ASP A 208 -2.83 3.04 11.60
N PRO A 209 -3.34 2.05 12.37
CA PRO A 209 -2.55 1.36 13.38
C PRO A 209 -1.66 0.32 12.74
N LYS A 210 -0.37 0.36 13.03
CA LYS A 210 0.61 -0.63 12.61
C LYS A 210 0.84 -1.64 13.74
N MET A 211 0.91 -2.92 13.39
CA MET A 211 1.25 -3.98 14.34
C MET A 211 2.77 -4.20 14.32
N VAL A 212 3.46 -3.80 15.36
CA VAL A 212 4.91 -3.98 15.51
C VAL A 212 5.21 -5.13 16.47
N VAL A 213 6.13 -6.00 16.09
CA VAL A 213 6.59 -7.12 16.93
C VAL A 213 8.07 -6.96 17.23
N HIS A 214 8.38 -6.63 18.47
CA HIS A 214 9.75 -6.48 18.94
C HIS A 214 10.03 -7.49 20.06
N GLU A 215 11.08 -8.31 19.90
CA GLU A 215 11.44 -9.39 20.85
C GLU A 215 10.28 -10.29 21.28
N GLY A 216 9.37 -10.59 20.34
CA GLY A 216 8.19 -11.41 20.57
C GLY A 216 7.03 -10.70 21.30
N THR A 217 7.20 -9.44 21.68
CA THR A 217 6.15 -8.60 22.26
C THR A 217 5.49 -7.78 21.14
N GLN A 218 4.17 -7.69 21.20
CA GLN A 218 3.35 -6.98 20.21
C GLN A 218 3.02 -5.58 20.69
N TYR A 219 3.13 -4.61 19.80
CA TYR A 219 2.75 -3.22 20.04
C TYR A 219 1.81 -2.74 18.94
N ILE A 220 0.92 -1.82 19.28
CA ILE A 220 0.17 -1.05 18.29
C ILE A 220 0.85 0.31 18.18
N VAL A 221 1.37 0.63 17.02
CA VAL A 221 2.03 1.89 16.72
C VAL A 221 1.11 2.72 15.83
N VAL A 222 0.77 3.93 16.25
CA VAL A 222 -0.16 4.80 15.53
C VAL A 222 0.54 6.11 15.23
N PRO A 223 1.01 6.31 13.98
CA PRO A 223 1.56 7.60 13.57
C PRO A 223 0.46 8.67 13.61
N TYR A 224 0.82 9.90 13.89
CA TYR A 224 -0.15 11.00 13.86
C TYR A 224 0.45 12.28 13.28
N SER A 225 -0.42 13.09 12.67
CA SER A 225 -0.09 14.40 12.18
C SER A 225 -0.77 15.49 13.00
N GLU A 226 -0.08 16.65 13.09
CA GLU A 226 -0.57 17.84 13.77
C GLU A 226 -0.84 18.95 12.77
N PRO A 227 -1.89 19.76 12.98
CA PRO A 227 -2.15 20.92 12.15
C PRO A 227 -1.25 22.10 12.53
N GLN A 228 -0.46 22.58 11.58
CA GLN A 228 0.28 23.83 11.71
C GLN A 228 -0.54 24.99 11.17
N PHE A 229 -0.75 26.04 11.98
CA PHE A 229 -1.55 27.19 11.64
C PHE A 229 -0.75 28.27 10.92
N HIS A 230 -1.31 28.79 9.84
CA HIS A 230 -0.82 29.91 9.05
C HIS A 230 -1.88 31.00 8.98
N LEU A 231 -1.48 32.26 9.16
CA LEU A 231 -2.40 33.40 9.13
C LEU A 231 -2.38 34.15 7.80
N THR A 232 -1.30 33.98 7.03
CA THR A 232 -1.07 34.70 5.76
C THR A 232 -0.88 33.70 4.62
N PRO A 233 -1.31 34.00 3.38
CA PRO A 233 -2.12 35.18 2.96
C PRO A 233 -3.56 35.11 3.44
N LEU A 234 -4.08 33.94 3.75
CA LEU A 234 -5.37 33.63 4.35
C LEU A 234 -5.19 32.65 5.50
N PRO A 235 -6.03 32.66 6.54
CA PRO A 235 -5.97 31.65 7.59
C PRO A 235 -6.19 30.24 7.03
N HIS A 236 -5.20 29.38 7.17
CA HIS A 236 -5.23 27.97 6.76
C HIS A 236 -4.37 27.10 7.66
N THR A 237 -4.44 25.79 7.51
CA THR A 237 -3.57 24.82 8.19
C THR A 237 -2.88 23.93 7.19
N THR A 238 -1.67 23.51 7.53
CA THR A 238 -0.95 22.42 6.84
C THR A 238 -0.66 21.31 7.83
N PRO A 239 -0.71 20.03 7.42
CA PRO A 239 -0.31 18.93 8.29
C PRO A 239 1.21 18.90 8.45
N GLN A 240 1.66 18.48 9.63
CA GLN A 240 3.06 18.13 9.89
C GLN A 240 3.09 16.85 10.73
N TRP A 241 4.18 16.10 10.68
CA TRP A 241 4.35 14.92 11.50
C TRP A 241 4.43 15.34 12.97
N GLY A 242 3.55 14.78 13.79
CA GLY A 242 3.47 15.07 15.23
C GLY A 242 4.19 14.04 16.09
N GLY A 243 4.44 12.84 15.54
CA GLY A 243 5.05 11.72 16.23
C GLY A 243 4.26 10.42 16.08
N VAL A 244 4.47 9.51 17.04
CA VAL A 244 3.78 8.22 17.09
C VAL A 244 3.23 7.94 18.49
N ALA A 245 2.10 7.27 18.58
CA ALA A 245 1.60 6.72 19.82
C ALA A 245 1.88 5.21 19.84
N VAL A 246 2.61 4.74 20.83
CA VAL A 246 2.95 3.33 21.05
C VAL A 246 2.07 2.79 22.15
N ILE A 247 1.34 1.72 21.86
CA ILE A 247 0.42 1.06 22.82
C ILE A 247 0.98 -0.33 23.12
N ASP A 248 1.30 -0.58 24.37
CA ASP A 248 1.80 -1.87 24.83
C ASP A 248 0.65 -2.91 24.99
N PRO A 249 0.97 -4.21 25.19
CA PRO A 249 -0.06 -5.24 25.39
C PRO A 249 -0.98 -4.99 26.59
N GLY A 250 -0.50 -4.26 27.60
CA GLY A 250 -1.27 -3.89 28.78
C GLY A 250 -2.19 -2.69 28.59
N GLY A 251 -2.13 -2.04 27.39
CA GLY A 251 -2.93 -0.87 27.07
C GLY A 251 -2.34 0.45 27.56
N SER A 252 -1.06 0.47 28.00
CA SER A 252 -0.35 1.72 28.29
C SER A 252 0.01 2.43 26.99
N ILE A 253 -0.13 3.75 26.96
CA ILE A 253 0.08 4.56 25.78
C ILE A 253 1.21 5.53 26.02
N ASP A 254 2.28 5.41 25.24
CA ASP A 254 3.39 6.34 25.20
C ASP A 254 3.30 7.14 23.89
N ALA A 255 3.16 8.46 24.01
CA ALA A 255 3.18 9.37 22.87
C ALA A 255 4.60 9.92 22.72
N LEU A 256 5.25 9.55 21.63
CA LEU A 256 6.62 9.90 21.31
C LEU A 256 6.64 10.99 20.23
N SER A 257 7.46 12.00 20.42
CA SER A 257 7.82 12.95 19.35
C SER A 257 8.60 12.23 18.23
N PRO A 258 8.77 12.83 17.04
CA PRO A 258 9.57 12.24 15.98
C PRO A 258 10.96 11.79 16.44
N ASP A 259 11.70 12.66 17.12
CA ASP A 259 13.06 12.38 17.61
C ASP A 259 13.10 11.25 18.67
N GLU A 260 12.07 11.18 19.55
CA GLU A 260 11.95 10.11 20.55
C GLU A 260 11.56 8.78 19.89
N ALA A 261 10.77 8.81 18.84
CA ALA A 261 10.36 7.63 18.09
C ALA A 261 11.55 7.02 17.33
N GLU A 262 12.33 7.85 16.64
CA GLU A 262 13.55 7.44 15.95
C GLU A 262 14.60 6.84 16.91
N ALA A 263 14.69 7.35 18.15
CA ALA A 263 15.59 6.84 19.17
C ALA A 263 15.07 5.59 19.92
N SER A 264 13.85 5.13 19.64
CA SER A 264 13.20 4.04 20.38
C SER A 264 13.62 2.66 19.84
N PRO A 265 14.22 1.78 20.66
CA PRO A 265 14.62 0.44 20.21
C PRO A 265 13.44 -0.44 19.76
N VAL A 266 12.22 -0.17 20.24
CA VAL A 266 11.00 -0.90 19.84
C VAL A 266 10.59 -0.55 18.41
N LEU A 267 10.98 0.64 17.95
CA LEU A 267 10.58 1.23 16.69
C LEU A 267 11.72 1.26 15.66
N ASP A 268 12.84 0.63 15.98
CA ASP A 268 13.98 0.52 15.07
C ASP A 268 13.55 -0.18 13.76
N ASP A 269 13.98 0.34 12.62
CA ASP A 269 13.63 -0.09 11.26
C ASP A 269 12.11 -0.06 10.94
N GLN A 270 11.26 0.51 11.81
CA GLN A 270 9.83 0.62 11.53
C GLN A 270 9.50 1.86 10.70
N GLN A 271 8.43 1.74 9.94
CA GLN A 271 7.86 2.85 9.18
C GLN A 271 7.02 3.74 10.11
N LEU A 272 7.54 4.86 10.53
CA LEU A 272 6.95 5.75 11.54
C LEU A 272 6.29 6.98 10.94
N TYR A 273 6.81 7.47 9.82
CA TYR A 273 6.22 8.62 9.12
C TYR A 273 4.83 8.29 8.59
N PRO A 274 3.80 9.14 8.78
CA PRO A 274 2.44 8.83 8.33
C PRO A 274 2.36 8.72 6.79
N GLU A 275 1.83 7.61 6.29
CA GLU A 275 1.67 7.32 4.86
C GLU A 275 0.85 8.39 4.13
N ASP A 276 -0.30 8.75 4.69
CA ASP A 276 -1.15 9.82 4.16
C ASP A 276 -0.44 11.17 4.08
N LEU A 277 0.43 11.46 5.04
CA LEU A 277 1.21 12.69 5.06
C LEU A 277 2.29 12.68 3.97
N ALA A 278 2.94 11.53 3.75
CA ALA A 278 3.91 11.34 2.67
C ALA A 278 3.26 11.63 1.31
N LEU A 279 2.14 10.96 1.02
CA LEU A 279 1.41 11.15 -0.23
C LEU A 279 0.89 12.58 -0.39
N ARG A 280 0.28 13.17 0.64
CA ARG A 280 -0.19 14.58 0.61
C ARG A 280 0.94 15.57 0.37
N SER A 281 2.11 15.30 0.94
CA SER A 281 3.29 16.16 0.80
C SER A 281 3.80 16.16 -0.64
N VAL A 282 3.95 14.98 -1.24
CA VAL A 282 4.34 14.87 -2.65
C VAL A 282 3.25 15.43 -3.57
N ALA A 283 1.98 15.10 -3.36
CA ALA A 283 0.87 15.62 -4.16
C ALA A 283 0.73 17.16 -4.10
N ALA A 284 1.18 17.79 -3.00
CA ALA A 284 1.17 19.25 -2.90
C ALA A 284 2.20 19.91 -3.83
N THR A 285 3.23 19.19 -4.28
CA THR A 285 4.28 19.76 -5.15
C THR A 285 3.78 20.18 -6.53
N LYS A 286 2.56 19.76 -6.93
CA LYS A 286 1.87 20.31 -8.11
C LYS A 286 1.70 21.82 -8.06
N TYR A 287 1.67 22.42 -6.85
CA TYR A 287 1.55 23.86 -6.66
C TYR A 287 2.88 24.60 -6.68
N ARG A 288 4.01 23.93 -6.98
CA ARG A 288 5.35 24.54 -6.99
C ARG A 288 5.47 25.77 -7.89
N ASN A 289 4.68 25.82 -8.97
CA ASN A 289 4.61 26.95 -9.90
C ASN A 289 3.40 27.86 -9.63
N GLY A 290 2.81 27.76 -8.44
CA GLY A 290 1.72 28.60 -7.95
C GLY A 290 0.32 28.14 -8.35
N ILE A 291 -0.69 28.66 -7.63
CA ILE A 291 -2.08 28.26 -7.78
C ILE A 291 -2.61 28.53 -9.21
N LEU A 292 -2.26 29.67 -9.81
CA LEU A 292 -2.79 30.02 -11.12
C LEU A 292 -2.30 29.06 -12.20
N ASN A 293 -1.09 28.54 -12.07
CA ASN A 293 -0.53 27.55 -13.00
C ASN A 293 -1.42 26.31 -13.10
N THR A 294 -1.87 25.77 -11.97
CA THR A 294 -2.71 24.54 -11.91
C THR A 294 -4.12 24.71 -12.49
N TYR A 295 -4.54 25.95 -12.81
CA TYR A 295 -5.85 26.22 -13.43
C TYR A 295 -5.76 26.79 -14.84
N THR A 296 -4.57 27.15 -15.31
CA THR A 296 -4.45 27.90 -16.58
C THR A 296 -3.46 27.34 -17.57
N SER A 297 -2.18 27.28 -17.21
CA SER A 297 -1.08 26.92 -18.13
C SER A 297 -0.54 25.52 -17.96
N HIS A 298 -0.66 24.95 -16.78
CA HIS A 298 -0.12 23.64 -16.43
C HIS A 298 1.38 23.47 -16.79
N GLU A 299 2.14 24.60 -16.76
CA GLU A 299 3.55 24.62 -17.09
C GLU A 299 4.34 23.88 -16.01
N ASP A 300 5.07 22.82 -16.40
CA ASP A 300 5.82 21.94 -15.50
C ASP A 300 4.98 21.45 -14.29
N GLU A 301 3.68 21.33 -14.46
CA GLU A 301 2.79 20.75 -13.46
C GLU A 301 2.98 19.23 -13.45
N ILE A 302 3.03 18.70 -12.25
CA ILE A 302 3.20 17.28 -11.98
C ILE A 302 2.02 16.73 -11.20
N GLU A 303 1.79 15.44 -11.34
CA GLU A 303 0.82 14.71 -10.54
C GLU A 303 1.40 13.37 -10.08
N VAL A 304 0.89 12.86 -8.96
CA VAL A 304 1.21 11.50 -8.53
C VAL A 304 0.71 10.55 -9.59
N ALA A 305 1.58 9.65 -10.07
CA ALA A 305 1.24 8.75 -11.16
C ALA A 305 0.01 7.90 -10.80
N PRO A 306 -1.06 7.94 -11.60
CA PRO A 306 -2.22 7.09 -11.38
C PRO A 306 -1.87 5.65 -11.75
N LEU A 307 -2.26 4.70 -10.89
CA LEU A 307 -2.03 3.28 -11.15
C LEU A 307 -3.37 2.58 -11.32
N PRO A 308 -3.51 1.72 -12.34
CA PRO A 308 -4.74 0.95 -12.54
C PRO A 308 -4.80 -0.25 -11.59
N GLY A 309 -6.02 -0.61 -11.17
CA GLY A 309 -6.30 -1.78 -10.35
C GLY A 309 -6.43 -1.48 -8.86
N ASP A 310 -7.18 -2.32 -8.17
CA ASP A 310 -7.39 -2.23 -6.72
C ASP A 310 -6.10 -2.63 -5.98
N GLY A 311 -5.71 -1.85 -4.97
CA GLY A 311 -4.53 -2.12 -4.14
C GLY A 311 -3.19 -1.67 -4.75
N ASN A 312 -3.23 -0.92 -5.86
CA ASN A 312 -2.06 -0.28 -6.47
C ASN A 312 -1.85 1.18 -6.01
N ASP A 313 -2.32 1.51 -4.83
CA ASP A 313 -2.21 2.88 -4.33
C ASP A 313 -0.78 3.19 -3.86
N GLN A 314 -0.26 4.34 -4.27
CA GLN A 314 0.97 4.91 -3.74
C GLN A 314 0.70 5.58 -2.38
N PRO A 315 1.70 5.71 -1.49
CA PRO A 315 3.12 5.39 -1.66
C PRO A 315 3.40 3.89 -1.50
N PHE A 316 4.44 3.41 -2.16
CA PHE A 316 4.91 2.05 -1.92
C PHE A 316 6.03 2.04 -0.89
N PHE A 317 6.02 1.04 -0.02
CA PHE A 317 7.13 0.77 0.87
C PHE A 317 8.24 0.01 0.14
N VAL A 318 9.49 0.40 0.40
CA VAL A 318 10.69 -0.32 -0.03
C VAL A 318 11.67 -0.36 1.14
N LEU A 319 12.31 -1.49 1.36
CA LEU A 319 13.46 -1.58 2.24
C LEU A 319 14.72 -1.39 1.40
N THR A 320 15.52 -0.40 1.75
CA THR A 320 16.81 -0.11 1.14
C THR A 320 17.93 -0.37 2.13
N GLU A 321 19.18 -0.29 1.69
CA GLU A 321 20.34 -0.37 2.59
C GLU A 321 20.33 0.76 3.66
N SER A 322 19.69 1.89 3.35
CA SER A 322 19.53 3.04 4.27
C SER A 322 18.35 2.90 5.24
N GLY A 323 17.51 1.86 5.09
CA GLY A 323 16.33 1.61 5.93
C GLY A 323 15.00 1.67 5.18
N PRO A 324 13.89 1.74 5.92
CA PRO A 324 12.54 1.76 5.35
C PRO A 324 12.23 3.08 4.65
N GLN A 325 11.74 3.03 3.42
CA GLN A 325 11.38 4.21 2.64
C GLN A 325 9.99 4.08 2.02
N TYR A 326 9.30 5.21 1.88
CA TYR A 326 8.18 5.34 0.94
C TYR A 326 8.69 5.82 -0.41
N VAL A 327 8.12 5.27 -1.47
CA VAL A 327 8.42 5.64 -2.85
C VAL A 327 7.15 6.15 -3.52
N VAL A 328 7.23 7.32 -4.15
CA VAL A 328 6.13 7.94 -4.90
C VAL A 328 6.63 8.36 -6.29
N ALA A 329 6.08 7.75 -7.32
CA ALA A 329 6.32 8.13 -8.70
C ALA A 329 5.41 9.30 -9.11
N VAL A 330 5.98 10.24 -9.82
CA VAL A 330 5.31 11.46 -10.28
C VAL A 330 5.49 11.59 -11.78
N GLU A 331 4.40 11.88 -12.47
CA GLU A 331 4.33 12.07 -13.92
C GLU A 331 3.98 13.54 -14.26
N PRO A 332 4.23 14.01 -15.48
CA PRO A 332 3.70 15.29 -15.94
C PRO A 332 2.17 15.26 -15.92
N TYR A 333 1.56 16.38 -15.58
CA TYR A 333 0.10 16.51 -15.59
C TYR A 333 -0.50 16.18 -16.97
N GLY A 334 -1.54 15.35 -17.01
CA GLY A 334 -2.30 15.00 -18.20
C GLY A 334 -1.99 13.61 -18.76
N ASP A 335 -1.94 13.46 -20.09
CA ASP A 335 -1.85 12.14 -20.75
C ASP A 335 -0.41 11.60 -20.89
N ALA A 336 0.59 12.32 -20.39
CA ALA A 336 1.99 11.90 -20.48
C ALA A 336 2.30 10.81 -19.44
N GLN A 337 2.86 9.68 -19.88
CA GLN A 337 3.15 8.50 -19.06
C GLN A 337 4.66 8.29 -18.86
N GLY A 338 5.42 9.36 -18.80
CA GLY A 338 6.85 9.32 -18.51
C GLY A 338 7.11 9.65 -17.04
N LEU A 339 8.08 9.00 -16.42
CA LEU A 339 8.53 9.36 -15.08
C LEU A 339 9.17 10.74 -15.10
N GLN A 340 8.56 11.70 -14.38
CA GLN A 340 9.11 13.04 -14.23
C GLN A 340 10.04 13.13 -13.02
N GLU A 341 9.59 12.59 -11.90
CA GLU A 341 10.34 12.56 -10.64
C GLU A 341 9.97 11.29 -9.86
N LEU A 342 10.93 10.78 -9.11
CA LEU A 342 10.66 9.81 -8.04
C LEU A 342 10.96 10.47 -6.70
N TRP A 343 10.04 10.38 -5.78
CA TRP A 343 10.19 10.87 -4.43
C TRP A 343 10.38 9.70 -3.48
N THR A 344 11.42 9.79 -2.66
CA THR A 344 11.62 8.87 -1.54
C THR A 344 11.45 9.64 -0.24
N ILE A 345 10.80 9.01 0.71
CA ILE A 345 10.56 9.57 2.03
C ILE A 345 11.05 8.55 3.06
N ASP A 346 12.06 8.92 3.81
CA ASP A 346 12.57 8.09 4.87
C ASP A 346 11.49 7.78 5.91
N GLY A 347 11.30 6.50 6.17
CA GLY A 347 10.20 6.03 7.01
C GLY A 347 10.35 6.36 8.48
N GLN A 348 11.57 6.57 8.97
CA GLN A 348 11.86 6.86 10.37
C GLN A 348 11.92 8.36 10.63
N SER A 349 12.69 9.10 9.84
CA SER A 349 12.93 10.53 10.04
C SER A 349 11.94 11.44 9.28
N GLY A 350 11.28 10.92 8.23
CA GLY A 350 10.45 11.72 7.34
C GLY A 350 11.25 12.65 6.42
N ALA A 351 12.53 12.41 6.21
CA ALA A 351 13.35 13.16 5.28
C ALA A 351 12.89 12.88 3.84
N PHE A 352 12.83 13.96 3.03
CA PHE A 352 12.41 13.88 1.63
C PHE A 352 13.61 13.94 0.70
N GLU A 353 13.67 13.01 -0.25
CA GLU A 353 14.58 13.04 -1.36
C GLU A 353 13.82 13.03 -2.68
N ARG A 354 14.41 13.67 -3.68
CA ARG A 354 13.83 13.76 -5.00
C ARG A 354 14.86 13.37 -6.04
N TYR A 355 14.58 12.31 -6.75
CA TYR A 355 15.29 11.91 -7.94
C TYR A 355 14.58 12.45 -9.18
N ALA A 356 15.30 13.22 -10.01
CA ALA A 356 14.82 13.70 -11.30
C ALA A 356 15.75 13.11 -12.39
N PRO A 357 15.28 12.11 -13.16
CA PRO A 357 16.13 11.47 -14.15
C PRO A 357 16.59 12.46 -15.22
N SER A 358 17.86 12.36 -15.63
CA SER A 358 18.40 13.18 -16.72
C SER A 358 17.93 12.73 -18.10
N ASP A 359 17.55 11.47 -18.21
CA ASP A 359 17.02 10.85 -19.43
C ASP A 359 15.52 10.56 -19.26
N SER A 360 14.80 10.41 -20.37
CA SER A 360 13.39 10.03 -20.33
C SER A 360 13.25 8.57 -19.89
N LEU A 361 12.58 8.35 -18.76
CA LEU A 361 12.20 7.04 -18.26
C LEU A 361 10.70 6.80 -18.49
N PHE A 362 10.32 5.55 -18.73
CA PHE A 362 8.91 5.17 -18.69
C PHE A 362 8.35 5.32 -17.29
N GLY A 363 7.09 5.74 -17.18
CA GLY A 363 6.38 5.77 -15.91
C GLY A 363 5.79 4.41 -15.53
N PRO A 364 5.25 4.30 -14.30
CA PRO A 364 4.79 3.02 -13.74
C PRO A 364 3.63 2.39 -14.51
N GLN A 365 2.70 3.18 -15.04
CA GLN A 365 1.61 2.68 -15.86
C GLN A 365 2.13 2.08 -17.17
N ARG A 366 3.07 2.76 -17.83
CA ARG A 366 3.68 2.27 -19.05
C ARG A 366 4.47 0.97 -18.81
N ALA A 367 5.16 0.85 -17.67
CA ALA A 367 5.84 -0.38 -17.28
C ALA A 367 4.86 -1.56 -17.13
N ALA A 368 3.72 -1.36 -16.48
CA ALA A 368 2.67 -2.37 -16.38
C ALA A 368 2.13 -2.81 -17.76
N ASP A 369 1.98 -1.86 -18.69
CA ASP A 369 1.54 -2.16 -20.06
C ASP A 369 2.60 -2.93 -20.86
N LEU A 370 3.89 -2.64 -20.64
CA LEU A 370 5.00 -3.38 -21.27
C LEU A 370 5.04 -4.84 -20.78
N VAL A 371 4.77 -5.08 -19.49
CA VAL A 371 4.63 -6.44 -18.94
C VAL A 371 3.49 -7.20 -19.65
N ARG A 372 2.33 -6.56 -19.85
CA ARG A 372 1.23 -7.17 -20.61
C ARG A 372 1.61 -7.49 -22.05
N GLN A 373 2.36 -6.60 -22.71
CA GLN A 373 2.80 -6.77 -24.10
C GLN A 373 3.87 -7.85 -24.26
N SER A 374 4.78 -8.00 -23.29
CA SER A 374 5.84 -9.01 -23.32
C SER A 374 5.33 -10.45 -23.16
N ALA A 375 4.18 -10.63 -22.52
CA ALA A 375 3.59 -11.95 -22.25
C ALA A 375 2.18 -12.08 -22.87
N PRO A 376 2.04 -12.06 -24.22
CA PRO A 376 0.73 -12.11 -24.89
C PRO A 376 -0.01 -13.45 -24.72
N GLN A 377 0.68 -14.51 -24.26
CA GLN A 377 0.10 -15.81 -23.92
C GLN A 377 -0.58 -15.82 -22.53
N THR A 378 -0.33 -14.82 -21.70
CA THR A 378 -0.97 -14.68 -20.39
C THR A 378 -2.44 -14.27 -20.59
N ASP A 379 -3.33 -14.93 -19.86
CA ASP A 379 -4.76 -14.58 -19.83
C ASP A 379 -4.96 -13.36 -18.93
N TRP A 380 -4.80 -12.17 -19.50
CA TRP A 380 -4.89 -10.88 -18.78
C TRP A 380 -6.30 -10.54 -18.26
N ASP A 381 -7.31 -11.36 -18.55
CA ASP A 381 -8.61 -11.29 -17.89
C ASP A 381 -8.59 -11.95 -16.49
N ARG A 382 -7.50 -12.67 -16.18
CA ARG A 382 -7.32 -13.40 -14.92
C ARG A 382 -6.07 -13.01 -14.12
N PHE A 383 -5.23 -12.17 -14.67
CA PHE A 383 -4.01 -11.70 -14.05
C PHE A 383 -3.87 -10.19 -14.22
N ASP A 384 -3.36 -9.54 -13.18
CA ASP A 384 -3.09 -8.11 -13.19
C ASP A 384 -1.63 -7.82 -12.82
N PRO A 385 -1.00 -6.85 -13.50
CA PRO A 385 0.26 -6.28 -13.03
C PRO A 385 -0.03 -5.38 -11.83
N ALA A 386 0.71 -5.56 -10.76
CA ALA A 386 0.52 -4.89 -9.49
C ALA A 386 1.81 -4.25 -8.96
N GLU A 387 1.66 -3.17 -8.22
CA GLU A 387 2.70 -2.47 -7.46
C GLU A 387 3.99 -2.24 -8.28
N PRO A 388 3.94 -1.47 -9.38
CA PRO A 388 5.15 -1.11 -10.12
C PRO A 388 6.03 -0.19 -9.25
N ILE A 389 7.17 -0.70 -8.81
CA ILE A 389 8.12 0.00 -7.96
C ILE A 389 9.42 0.17 -8.72
N LEU A 390 9.92 1.42 -8.82
CA LEU A 390 11.22 1.68 -9.42
C LEU A 390 12.32 1.22 -8.48
N THR A 391 13.25 0.45 -8.99
CA THR A 391 14.43 -0.06 -8.29
C THR A 391 15.67 0.15 -9.14
N VAL A 392 16.83 0.23 -8.51
CA VAL A 392 18.11 0.34 -9.19
C VAL A 392 18.86 -1.00 -9.04
N ILE A 393 19.38 -1.51 -10.15
CA ILE A 393 20.16 -2.74 -10.22
C ILE A 393 21.35 -2.45 -11.13
N ASP A 394 22.58 -2.55 -10.65
CA ASP A 394 23.81 -2.27 -11.42
C ASP A 394 23.77 -0.92 -12.15
N ASP A 395 23.43 0.16 -11.46
CA ASP A 395 23.31 1.51 -12.00
C ASP A 395 22.25 1.68 -13.11
N ARG A 396 21.28 0.76 -13.21
CA ARG A 396 20.15 0.84 -14.14
C ARG A 396 18.84 0.86 -13.41
N GLU A 397 17.92 1.66 -13.89
CA GLU A 397 16.58 1.77 -13.34
C GLU A 397 15.65 0.72 -13.96
N TYR A 398 15.01 -0.08 -13.11
CA TYR A 398 14.02 -1.08 -13.48
C TYR A 398 12.71 -0.86 -12.73
N TRP A 399 11.60 -1.01 -13.43
CA TRP A 399 10.31 -1.17 -12.78
C TRP A 399 10.11 -2.63 -12.38
N GLN A 400 10.08 -2.89 -11.08
CA GLN A 400 9.70 -4.20 -10.54
C GLN A 400 8.17 -4.28 -10.49
N VAL A 401 7.57 -5.16 -11.29
CA VAL A 401 6.11 -5.33 -11.42
C VAL A 401 5.74 -6.75 -11.04
N ARG A 402 4.82 -6.92 -10.08
CA ARG A 402 4.30 -8.24 -9.70
C ARG A 402 3.12 -8.58 -10.59
N VAL A 403 3.06 -9.82 -11.08
CA VAL A 403 1.89 -10.32 -11.79
C VAL A 403 1.12 -11.23 -10.86
N VAL A 404 -0.11 -10.83 -10.55
CA VAL A 404 -0.97 -11.47 -9.54
C VAL A 404 -2.23 -12.01 -10.19
N PRO A 405 -2.74 -13.18 -9.79
CA PRO A 405 -4.08 -13.59 -10.17
C PRO A 405 -5.15 -12.63 -9.64
N GLU A 406 -6.27 -12.46 -10.36
CA GLU A 406 -7.40 -11.62 -9.96
C GLU A 406 -7.93 -11.92 -8.54
N ASP A 407 -7.85 -13.19 -8.11
CA ASP A 407 -8.25 -13.62 -6.77
C ASP A 407 -7.17 -13.43 -5.69
N ASN A 408 -6.04 -12.82 -6.03
CA ASN A 408 -4.89 -12.60 -5.16
C ASN A 408 -4.36 -13.89 -4.48
N SER A 409 -4.51 -15.05 -5.14
CA SER A 409 -4.14 -16.34 -4.56
C SER A 409 -2.63 -16.58 -4.47
N GLY A 410 -1.82 -15.70 -5.04
CA GLY A 410 -0.35 -15.77 -5.01
C GLY A 410 0.31 -14.78 -5.96
N ILE A 411 1.62 -14.91 -6.12
CA ILE A 411 2.41 -14.19 -7.12
C ILE A 411 2.70 -15.17 -8.26
N ALA A 412 2.28 -14.86 -9.48
CA ALA A 412 2.55 -15.69 -10.65
C ALA A 412 4.03 -15.58 -11.06
N TYR A 413 4.52 -14.35 -11.15
CA TYR A 413 5.92 -14.02 -11.41
C TYR A 413 6.17 -12.54 -11.10
N VAL A 414 7.44 -12.16 -11.02
CA VAL A 414 7.88 -10.76 -10.93
C VAL A 414 8.57 -10.41 -12.24
N ALA A 415 8.14 -9.32 -12.85
CA ALA A 415 8.75 -8.76 -14.06
C ALA A 415 9.59 -7.53 -13.71
N PHE A 416 10.75 -7.41 -14.34
CA PHE A 416 11.61 -6.24 -14.29
C PHE A 416 11.63 -5.60 -15.67
N VAL A 417 11.16 -4.37 -15.74
CA VAL A 417 11.11 -3.59 -16.98
C VAL A 417 12.20 -2.56 -16.93
N ASP A 418 13.19 -2.64 -17.83
CA ASP A 418 14.18 -1.58 -17.98
C ASP A 418 13.45 -0.27 -18.28
N ALA A 419 13.63 0.72 -17.38
CA ALA A 419 12.85 1.96 -17.44
C ALA A 419 13.20 2.85 -18.63
N ARG A 420 14.30 2.57 -19.36
CA ARG A 420 14.76 3.32 -20.55
C ARG A 420 14.42 2.60 -21.85
N SER A 421 14.76 1.31 -21.95
CA SER A 421 14.55 0.53 -23.18
C SER A 421 13.17 -0.09 -23.28
N GLY A 422 12.55 -0.43 -22.15
CA GLY A 422 11.30 -1.17 -22.09
C GLY A 422 11.47 -2.67 -22.25
N ASP A 423 12.71 -3.18 -22.20
CA ASP A 423 12.97 -4.62 -22.17
C ASP A 423 12.43 -5.22 -20.88
N VAL A 424 11.90 -6.46 -20.96
CA VAL A 424 11.21 -7.10 -19.83
C VAL A 424 11.84 -8.45 -19.55
N ASP A 425 12.39 -8.59 -18.34
CA ASP A 425 12.84 -9.85 -17.76
C ASP A 425 11.81 -10.34 -16.74
N SER A 426 11.53 -11.64 -16.67
CA SER A 426 10.49 -12.18 -15.79
C SER A 426 10.98 -13.43 -15.06
N PHE A 427 10.75 -13.46 -13.74
CA PHE A 427 11.21 -14.54 -12.85
C PHE A 427 10.05 -15.08 -12.01
N ALA A 428 9.90 -16.40 -12.04
CA ALA A 428 8.87 -17.11 -11.29
C ALA A 428 9.39 -17.73 -9.97
N GLU A 429 10.69 -17.64 -9.70
CA GLU A 429 11.31 -18.24 -8.51
C GLU A 429 11.97 -17.15 -7.67
N THR A 430 11.80 -17.21 -6.34
CA THR A 430 12.37 -16.22 -5.40
C THR A 430 13.88 -16.10 -5.55
N ASP A 431 14.60 -17.23 -5.66
CA ASP A 431 16.06 -17.22 -5.80
C ASP A 431 16.54 -16.51 -7.08
N ALA A 432 15.78 -16.60 -8.16
CA ALA A 432 16.10 -15.91 -9.40
C ALA A 432 15.84 -14.40 -9.28
N ILE A 433 14.78 -14.01 -8.58
CA ILE A 433 14.47 -12.60 -8.28
C ILE A 433 15.60 -11.99 -7.43
N THR A 434 16.00 -12.67 -6.34
CA THR A 434 17.06 -12.19 -5.43
C THR A 434 18.39 -12.05 -6.16
N ARG A 435 18.78 -13.03 -6.99
CA ARG A 435 20.01 -12.93 -7.79
C ARG A 435 19.99 -11.78 -8.78
N PHE A 436 18.86 -11.58 -9.47
CA PHE A 436 18.72 -10.46 -10.40
C PHE A 436 18.82 -9.11 -9.67
N LEU A 437 18.19 -8.98 -8.50
CA LEU A 437 18.31 -7.80 -7.65
C LEU A 437 19.75 -7.58 -7.14
N GLY A 438 20.51 -8.66 -6.95
CA GLY A 438 21.93 -8.60 -6.61
C GLY A 438 22.87 -8.34 -7.82
N GLY A 439 22.31 -8.00 -9.00
CA GLY A 439 23.10 -7.66 -10.21
C GLY A 439 23.54 -8.86 -11.05
N GLU A 440 23.08 -10.10 -10.74
CA GLU A 440 23.40 -11.25 -11.60
C GLU A 440 22.52 -11.21 -12.85
N THR A 441 23.14 -11.10 -14.01
CA THR A 441 22.39 -11.16 -15.28
C THR A 441 21.88 -12.56 -15.58
N PRO A 442 20.72 -12.71 -16.28
CA PRO A 442 20.14 -14.02 -16.61
C PRO A 442 21.09 -14.97 -17.36
N ASP A 443 22.09 -14.45 -18.06
CA ASP A 443 23.08 -15.20 -18.82
C ASP A 443 24.23 -15.79 -17.94
N GLU A 444 24.36 -15.38 -16.69
CA GLU A 444 25.39 -15.83 -15.74
C GLU A 444 24.93 -16.95 -14.80
N ALA A 445 23.79 -17.62 -15.06
CA ALA A 445 23.43 -18.84 -14.33
C ALA A 445 24.60 -19.84 -14.34
N PRO A 446 25.04 -20.38 -13.17
CA PRO A 446 26.27 -21.15 -13.06
C PRO A 446 26.27 -22.34 -14.00
N GLY A 447 27.07 -22.21 -15.03
CA GLY A 447 27.66 -23.22 -15.87
C GLY A 447 26.85 -24.46 -16.17
N GLU A 448 26.02 -24.43 -17.17
CA GLU A 448 25.99 -25.55 -18.09
C GLU A 448 27.32 -25.57 -18.85
N THR A 449 28.27 -26.35 -18.34
CA THR A 449 29.42 -26.79 -19.13
C THR A 449 28.89 -27.25 -20.48
N ALA A 450 29.27 -26.53 -21.53
CA ALA A 450 28.99 -26.88 -22.91
C ALA A 450 29.30 -28.37 -23.14
N SER A 451 28.27 -29.19 -23.08
CA SER A 451 28.26 -30.55 -23.59
C SER A 451 27.33 -30.55 -24.77
N ASP A 452 28.00 -30.47 -25.93
CA ASP A 452 27.58 -30.98 -27.22
C ASP A 452 26.06 -31.08 -27.51
N GLY A 453 25.54 -30.10 -28.17
CA GLY A 453 24.50 -30.25 -29.21
C GLY A 453 23.16 -30.87 -28.83
N THR A 454 22.57 -30.56 -27.66
CA THR A 454 21.15 -30.93 -27.42
C THR A 454 20.38 -29.71 -26.93
N THR A 455 19.51 -29.21 -27.76
CA THR A 455 18.53 -28.13 -27.40
C THR A 455 17.81 -28.53 -26.12
N ALA A 456 17.98 -27.74 -25.04
CA ALA A 456 17.18 -27.86 -23.82
C ALA A 456 15.72 -27.56 -24.19
N THR A 457 14.88 -28.57 -24.17
CA THR A 457 13.44 -28.45 -24.42
C THR A 457 12.78 -28.07 -23.10
N THR A 458 12.24 -26.89 -23.01
CA THR A 458 11.37 -26.48 -21.87
C THR A 458 10.19 -27.44 -21.76
N PRO A 459 9.85 -27.93 -20.56
CA PRO A 459 8.71 -28.84 -20.42
C PRO A 459 7.41 -28.13 -20.80
N THR A 460 6.60 -28.80 -21.63
CA THR A 460 5.32 -28.26 -22.11
C THR A 460 4.26 -28.22 -21.01
N VAL A 461 4.33 -29.19 -20.08
CA VAL A 461 3.40 -29.30 -18.94
C VAL A 461 4.12 -29.90 -17.73
N ILE A 462 3.87 -29.34 -16.56
CA ILE A 462 4.30 -29.92 -15.28
C ILE A 462 3.07 -30.51 -14.57
N VAL A 463 3.05 -31.83 -14.39
CA VAL A 463 1.98 -32.52 -13.68
C VAL A 463 2.45 -32.79 -12.24
N ARG A 464 1.70 -32.26 -11.27
CA ARG A 464 1.97 -32.47 -9.84
C ARG A 464 0.89 -33.32 -9.20
N ARG A 465 1.26 -34.37 -8.49
CA ARG A 465 0.37 -35.13 -7.63
C ARG A 465 0.45 -34.59 -6.21
N VAL A 466 -0.69 -34.19 -5.68
CA VAL A 466 -0.78 -33.53 -4.37
C VAL A 466 -1.60 -34.42 -3.43
N ALA A 467 -1.14 -34.62 -2.19
CA ALA A 467 -1.90 -35.30 -1.15
C ALA A 467 -3.09 -34.45 -0.69
N ALA A 468 -4.06 -35.05 0.00
CA ALA A 468 -5.24 -34.36 0.53
C ALA A 468 -4.91 -33.23 1.53
N ASN A 469 -3.70 -33.23 2.09
CA ASN A 469 -3.18 -32.19 2.99
C ASN A 469 -2.40 -31.08 2.25
N GLY A 470 -2.39 -31.08 0.90
CA GLY A 470 -1.68 -30.09 0.10
C GLY A 470 -0.20 -30.40 -0.17
N THR A 471 0.35 -31.48 0.38
CA THR A 471 1.76 -31.83 0.15
C THR A 471 1.96 -32.40 -1.26
N VAL A 472 2.92 -31.88 -2.01
CA VAL A 472 3.30 -32.42 -3.32
C VAL A 472 4.01 -33.77 -3.10
N ILE A 473 3.39 -34.84 -3.61
CA ILE A 473 3.93 -36.20 -3.49
C ILE A 473 4.88 -36.49 -4.66
N GLU A 474 4.57 -36.00 -5.84
CA GLU A 474 5.29 -36.30 -7.07
C GLU A 474 5.13 -35.13 -8.07
N THR A 475 6.22 -34.79 -8.75
CA THR A 475 6.23 -33.85 -9.86
C THR A 475 6.75 -34.54 -11.10
N MET A 476 6.06 -34.43 -12.22
CA MET A 476 6.47 -34.99 -13.51
C MET A 476 6.45 -33.91 -14.57
N GLU A 477 7.57 -33.70 -15.24
CA GLU A 477 7.72 -32.80 -16.37
C GLU A 477 7.42 -33.54 -17.67
N VAL A 478 6.59 -32.95 -18.54
CA VAL A 478 6.15 -33.55 -19.81
C VAL A 478 6.61 -32.65 -20.95
N TYR A 479 7.30 -33.21 -21.90
CA TYR A 479 7.84 -32.51 -23.05
C TYR A 479 7.00 -32.77 -24.31
N GLY A 480 7.06 -31.88 -25.32
CA GLY A 480 6.11 -31.73 -26.42
C GLY A 480 5.63 -32.97 -27.18
N ASP A 481 6.35 -34.10 -27.16
CA ASP A 481 5.99 -35.36 -27.80
C ASP A 481 5.56 -36.47 -26.81
N GLU A 482 5.37 -36.10 -25.54
CA GLU A 482 5.05 -37.01 -24.46
C GLU A 482 3.62 -36.83 -23.97
N SER A 483 3.02 -37.89 -23.48
CA SER A 483 1.70 -37.88 -22.82
C SER A 483 1.76 -38.55 -21.47
N VAL A 484 0.97 -38.05 -20.52
CA VAL A 484 0.82 -38.64 -19.18
C VAL A 484 -0.55 -39.27 -19.06
N GLU A 485 -0.56 -40.56 -18.72
CA GLU A 485 -1.79 -41.27 -18.42
C GLU A 485 -1.94 -41.43 -16.91
N ILE A 486 -3.06 -40.95 -16.38
CA ILE A 486 -3.40 -41.12 -14.96
C ILE A 486 -4.18 -42.44 -14.83
N GLN A 487 -3.56 -43.47 -14.30
CA GLN A 487 -4.22 -44.75 -14.05
C GLN A 487 -4.82 -44.76 -12.64
N THR A 488 -6.14 -44.70 -12.56
CA THR A 488 -6.87 -44.99 -11.32
C THR A 488 -7.14 -46.48 -11.21
N PRO A 489 -6.90 -47.13 -10.05
CA PRO A 489 -7.19 -48.55 -9.90
C PRO A 489 -8.68 -48.83 -10.05
N THR A 490 -9.04 -49.68 -10.99
CA THR A 490 -10.41 -49.94 -11.45
C THR A 490 -11.26 -50.80 -10.50
N ASN A 491 -10.74 -51.21 -9.32
CA ASN A 491 -11.38 -52.11 -8.36
C ASN A 491 -11.35 -51.60 -6.92
N ALA A 492 -11.82 -50.38 -6.66
CA ALA A 492 -12.10 -49.97 -5.29
C ALA A 492 -13.60 -50.13 -5.02
N SER A 493 -13.97 -51.10 -4.20
CA SER A 493 -15.30 -51.18 -3.59
C SER A 493 -15.56 -49.91 -2.77
N ALA A 494 -16.79 -49.45 -2.69
CA ALA A 494 -17.18 -48.16 -2.06
C ALA A 494 -16.84 -48.05 -0.54
N SER A 495 -16.19 -49.02 0.04
CA SER A 495 -15.68 -49.00 1.43
C SER A 495 -14.19 -48.73 1.57
N ASP A 496 -13.40 -48.68 0.45
CA ASP A 496 -11.94 -48.52 0.48
C ASP A 496 -11.41 -47.21 -0.09
N THR A 497 -12.22 -46.17 -0.02
CA THR A 497 -11.92 -44.84 -0.63
C THR A 497 -10.77 -44.05 0.04
N VAL A 498 -10.07 -44.62 1.02
CA VAL A 498 -9.01 -43.89 1.76
C VAL A 498 -7.60 -44.15 1.23
N ASN A 499 -7.38 -45.20 0.38
CA ASN A 499 -6.04 -45.58 -0.07
C ASN A 499 -5.89 -45.89 -1.56
N ALA A 500 -6.71 -45.36 -2.44
CA ALA A 500 -6.51 -45.51 -3.88
C ALA A 500 -5.37 -44.61 -4.38
N THR A 501 -4.18 -45.15 -4.51
CA THR A 501 -3.01 -44.44 -5.04
C THR A 501 -3.06 -44.44 -6.56
N ALA A 502 -3.37 -43.29 -7.19
CA ALA A 502 -3.23 -43.10 -8.64
C ALA A 502 -1.75 -43.14 -9.03
N GLN A 503 -1.39 -43.91 -10.05
CA GLN A 503 -0.04 -43.93 -10.60
C GLN A 503 0.05 -43.08 -11.86
N LEU A 504 1.08 -42.25 -11.96
CA LEU A 504 1.41 -41.47 -13.16
C LEU A 504 2.33 -42.31 -14.05
N ARG A 505 1.99 -42.45 -15.32
CA ARG A 505 2.80 -43.18 -16.30
C ARG A 505 3.12 -42.27 -17.48
N ARG A 506 4.40 -42.10 -17.78
CA ARG A 506 4.91 -41.39 -18.93
C ARG A 506 5.03 -42.28 -20.14
N THR A 507 4.52 -41.87 -21.27
CA THR A 507 4.67 -42.56 -22.56
C THR A 507 5.22 -41.60 -23.61
N ARG A 508 6.25 -42.04 -24.34
CA ARG A 508 6.83 -41.29 -25.44
C ARG A 508 6.45 -41.96 -26.76
N THR A 509 5.87 -41.23 -27.67
CA THR A 509 5.56 -41.67 -29.03
C THR A 509 6.80 -41.54 -29.90
N GLY A 510 7.60 -42.56 -30.01
CA GLY A 510 8.72 -42.59 -30.96
C GLY A 510 8.24 -42.78 -32.40
N SER A 511 8.97 -42.20 -33.34
CA SER A 511 8.69 -42.25 -34.81
C SER A 511 8.75 -43.67 -35.42
N HIS A 512 8.97 -44.70 -34.66
CA HIS A 512 8.88 -46.11 -35.03
C HIS A 512 8.18 -46.87 -33.89
N GLY A 513 6.96 -47.33 -34.13
CA GLY A 513 6.00 -47.99 -33.26
C GLY A 513 6.52 -49.00 -32.23
N SER A 514 7.42 -48.65 -31.33
CA SER A 514 7.89 -49.43 -30.19
C SER A 514 7.63 -48.67 -28.90
N THR A 515 6.72 -49.16 -28.11
CA THR A 515 6.43 -48.66 -26.77
C THR A 515 7.55 -49.12 -25.83
N VAL A 516 8.39 -48.22 -25.35
CA VAL A 516 9.37 -48.53 -24.29
C VAL A 516 8.71 -48.23 -22.95
N ALA A 517 8.40 -49.26 -22.19
CA ALA A 517 7.91 -49.14 -20.83
C ALA A 517 9.10 -48.83 -19.88
N ALA A 518 9.09 -47.67 -19.26
CA ALA A 518 10.02 -47.31 -18.20
C ALA A 518 9.55 -47.93 -16.87
N SER A 519 10.51 -48.50 -16.13
CA SER A 519 10.33 -49.32 -14.94
C SER A 519 9.67 -48.61 -13.77
N SER A 520 8.78 -49.31 -13.07
CA SER A 520 8.27 -48.95 -11.73
C SER A 520 9.41 -48.99 -10.70
N VAL A 521 9.57 -47.94 -9.92
CA VAL A 521 10.33 -47.97 -8.67
C VAL A 521 9.31 -48.16 -7.56
N ASP A 522 9.38 -49.33 -6.91
CA ASP A 522 8.64 -49.62 -5.69
C ASP A 522 9.22 -48.75 -4.55
N ALA A 523 8.39 -47.95 -3.91
CA ALA A 523 8.71 -47.30 -2.66
C ALA A 523 7.88 -47.93 -1.54
N VAL A 524 8.56 -48.36 -0.50
CA VAL A 524 8.06 -48.86 0.78
C VAL A 524 7.33 -47.78 1.56
#